data_3c6c9e949fc53779ac67cd32988d45e8
#
_entry.id   3c6c9e949fc53779ac67cd32988d45e8
#
_cell.length_a   1.000
_cell.length_b   1.000
_cell.length_c   1.000
_cell.angle_alpha   90.00
_cell.angle_beta   90.00
_cell.angle_gamma   90.00
#
_symmetry.space_group_name_H-M   'P 1'
#
loop_
_entity.id
_entity.type
_entity.pdbx_description
1 polymer ?
#
loop_
_entity_poly.entity_id
_entity_poly.type
_entity_poly.pdbx_seq_one_letter_code
_entity_poly.pdbx_strand_id
1 'polypeptide(L)'
;APFVVRQTTSSITSIPFPGWPAEFEGQALTEQPLTEREQQFTQDFPGKIARFTTPDGREIILRWVAQGTRALHPASDCFRGLGYAIHPQPLTIDTQGNRWGSFEAARGDEILLVRERIYSPTTRETWPDVSSWYWQTMFGTPSAKSSGWIAVTVAEFR
;
A
#
# COMPACT_ATOMS: atom_id res chain seq x y z
N ALA A 1 -0.89 -48.29 12.75
CA ALA A 1 -0.32 -47.47 11.67
C ALA A 1 -0.34 -46.01 12.06
N PRO A 2 0.80 -45.38 12.14
CA PRO A 2 0.80 -43.96 12.44
C PRO A 2 0.06 -43.26 11.30
N PHE A 3 -1.04 -42.63 11.65
CA PHE A 3 -1.62 -41.66 10.77
C PHE A 3 -0.60 -40.56 10.60
N VAL A 4 0.10 -40.60 9.53
CA VAL A 4 0.69 -39.40 8.99
C VAL A 4 -0.51 -38.56 8.62
N VAL A 5 -0.95 -37.73 9.51
CA VAL A 5 -1.66 -36.54 9.14
C VAL A 5 -0.68 -35.84 8.23
N ARG A 6 -0.79 -36.08 6.96
CA ARG A 6 -0.43 -35.09 6.00
C ARG A 6 -1.32 -33.93 6.39
N GLN A 7 -0.78 -33.05 7.18
CA GLN A 7 -1.11 -31.70 6.96
C GLN A 7 -0.81 -31.51 5.49
N THR A 8 -1.81 -31.66 4.67
CA THR A 8 -1.92 -30.72 3.62
C THR A 8 -2.00 -29.40 4.33
N THR A 9 -0.87 -28.92 4.76
CA THR A 9 -0.58 -27.55 4.56
C THR A 9 -0.95 -27.41 3.12
N SER A 10 -2.23 -27.11 2.87
CA SER A 10 -2.50 -26.38 1.68
C SER A 10 -1.35 -25.44 1.68
N SER A 11 -0.39 -25.72 0.84
CA SER A 11 0.60 -24.75 0.61
C SER A 11 -0.23 -23.57 0.17
N ILE A 12 -0.63 -22.77 1.15
CA ILE A 12 -0.81 -21.38 0.90
C ILE A 12 0.56 -21.07 0.38
N THR A 13 0.71 -21.23 -0.91
CA THR A 13 1.85 -20.75 -1.62
C THR A 13 1.87 -19.32 -1.24
N SER A 14 2.63 -19.00 -0.20
CA SER A 14 2.86 -17.63 0.18
C SER A 14 3.43 -17.02 -1.07
N ILE A 15 2.64 -16.17 -1.71
CA ILE A 15 3.06 -15.47 -2.91
C ILE A 15 4.33 -14.76 -2.51
N PRO A 16 5.47 -15.09 -3.15
CA PRO A 16 6.74 -14.52 -2.74
C PRO A 16 6.72 -13.02 -2.94
N PHE A 17 7.27 -12.29 -1.99
CA PHE A 17 7.44 -10.87 -2.11
C PHE A 17 8.30 -10.56 -3.35
N PRO A 18 7.80 -9.77 -4.31
CA PRO A 18 8.51 -9.53 -5.56
C PRO A 18 9.69 -8.55 -5.44
N GLY A 19 9.92 -7.98 -4.26
CA GLY A 19 10.83 -6.87 -4.06
C GLY A 19 10.15 -5.53 -4.31
N TRP A 20 10.84 -4.45 -3.91
CA TRP A 20 10.37 -3.10 -4.16
C TRP A 20 10.84 -2.60 -5.53
N PRO A 21 10.05 -1.77 -6.22
CA PRO A 21 10.52 -1.13 -7.44
C PRO A 21 11.72 -0.22 -7.16
N ALA A 22 12.64 -0.12 -8.11
CA ALA A 22 13.81 0.74 -7.99
C ALA A 22 13.49 2.21 -8.29
N GLU A 23 12.41 2.46 -9.01
CA GLU A 23 12.01 3.79 -9.48
C GLU A 23 10.52 4.00 -9.34
N PHE A 24 10.14 5.26 -9.22
CA PHE A 24 8.74 5.70 -9.24
C PHE A 24 8.65 6.97 -10.09
N GLU A 25 7.79 6.93 -11.10
CA GLU A 25 7.58 8.05 -12.05
C GLU A 25 8.90 8.62 -12.59
N GLY A 26 9.84 7.73 -12.96
CA GLY A 26 11.13 8.12 -13.51
C GLY A 26 12.16 8.58 -12.49
N GLN A 27 11.83 8.57 -11.20
CA GLN A 27 12.71 8.99 -10.11
C GLN A 27 13.23 7.78 -9.33
N ALA A 28 14.51 7.77 -9.02
CA ALA A 28 15.10 6.72 -8.19
C ALA A 28 14.53 6.73 -6.78
N LEU A 29 14.22 5.55 -6.25
CA LEU A 29 13.74 5.38 -4.89
C LEU A 29 14.91 5.09 -3.96
N THR A 30 15.09 5.92 -2.93
CA THR A 30 16.08 5.71 -1.88
C THR A 30 15.37 5.27 -0.61
N GLU A 31 15.63 4.05 -0.15
CA GLU A 31 15.00 3.52 1.05
C GLU A 31 15.45 4.29 2.30
N GLN A 32 14.48 4.62 3.15
CA GLN A 32 14.69 5.29 4.42
C GLN A 32 14.32 4.36 5.57
N PRO A 33 14.95 4.51 6.75
CA PRO A 33 14.53 3.75 7.93
C PRO A 33 13.07 4.05 8.27
N LEU A 34 12.36 3.02 8.73
CA LEU A 34 11.02 3.20 9.29
C LEU A 34 11.12 3.97 10.60
N THR A 35 10.16 4.87 10.87
CA THR A 35 10.03 5.50 12.17
C THR A 35 9.62 4.48 13.22
N GLU A 36 9.80 4.79 14.52
CA GLU A 36 9.36 3.91 15.61
C GLU A 36 7.88 3.52 15.47
N ARG A 37 7.05 4.47 15.10
CA ARG A 37 5.61 4.24 14.90
C ARG A 37 5.35 3.29 13.73
N GLU A 38 6.04 3.46 12.64
CA GLU A 38 5.95 2.57 11.48
C GLU A 38 6.46 1.17 11.83
N GLN A 39 7.50 1.06 12.63
CA GLN A 39 8.01 -0.22 13.13
C GLN A 39 6.98 -0.95 14.00
N GLN A 40 6.22 -0.24 14.80
CA GLN A 40 5.14 -0.81 15.59
C GLN A 40 4.04 -1.39 14.70
N PHE A 41 3.71 -0.70 13.60
CA PHE A 41 2.76 -1.20 12.62
C PHE A 41 3.23 -2.49 11.94
N THR A 42 4.53 -2.67 11.74
CA THR A 42 5.05 -3.87 11.08
C THR A 42 4.91 -5.14 11.90
N GLN A 43 4.78 -5.03 13.22
CA GLN A 43 4.69 -6.21 14.09
C GLN A 43 3.43 -7.03 13.84
N ASP A 44 2.31 -6.37 13.56
CA ASP A 44 1.02 -7.02 13.33
C ASP A 44 0.59 -6.98 11.85
N PHE A 45 1.41 -6.41 10.99
CA PHE A 45 1.10 -6.27 9.57
C PHE A 45 1.49 -7.54 8.81
N PRO A 46 0.53 -8.18 8.10
CA PRO A 46 0.78 -9.47 7.43
C PRO A 46 1.48 -9.31 6.08
N GLY A 47 2.49 -8.48 6.01
CA GLY A 47 3.23 -8.18 4.79
C GLY A 47 4.51 -7.42 5.08
N LYS A 48 4.88 -6.54 4.17
CA LYS A 48 6.09 -5.72 4.27
C LYS A 48 5.76 -4.26 4.06
N ILE A 49 6.47 -3.39 4.78
CA ILE A 49 6.34 -1.94 4.67
C ILE A 49 7.74 -1.37 4.47
N ALA A 50 7.87 -0.43 3.55
CA ALA A 50 9.10 0.32 3.36
C ALA A 50 8.79 1.78 3.03
N ARG A 51 9.69 2.66 3.42
CA ARG A 51 9.62 4.09 3.17
C ARG A 51 10.75 4.50 2.25
N PHE A 52 10.45 5.34 1.28
CA PHE A 52 11.40 5.82 0.29
C PHE A 52 11.29 7.32 0.13
N THR A 53 12.35 7.92 -0.36
CA THR A 53 12.36 9.31 -0.83
C THR A 53 12.80 9.35 -2.29
N THR A 54 12.34 10.37 -3.00
CA THR A 54 12.75 10.64 -4.39
C THR A 54 13.63 11.87 -4.43
N PRO A 55 14.46 12.03 -5.51
CA PRO A 55 15.30 13.22 -5.65
C PRO A 55 14.53 14.55 -5.67
N ASP A 56 13.27 14.53 -6.11
CA ASP A 56 12.39 15.71 -6.13
C ASP A 56 11.69 15.98 -4.78
N GLY A 57 12.06 15.24 -3.72
CA GLY A 57 11.61 15.51 -2.36
C GLY A 57 10.28 14.89 -1.97
N ARG A 58 9.72 13.99 -2.76
CA ARG A 58 8.52 13.25 -2.38
C ARG A 58 8.85 12.11 -1.44
N GLU A 59 7.94 11.81 -0.53
CA GLU A 59 7.99 10.65 0.34
C GLU A 59 7.03 9.59 -0.18
N ILE A 60 7.51 8.35 -0.27
CA ILE A 60 6.73 7.23 -0.80
C ILE A 60 6.75 6.10 0.20
N ILE A 61 5.57 5.63 0.57
CA ILE A 61 5.40 4.47 1.43
C ILE A 61 4.83 3.34 0.58
N LEU A 62 5.53 2.21 0.58
CA LEU A 62 5.10 1.00 -0.10
C LEU A 62 4.73 -0.06 0.92
N ARG A 63 3.58 -0.69 0.72
CA ARG A 63 3.10 -1.76 1.58
C ARG A 63 2.74 -2.96 0.72
N TRP A 64 3.33 -4.10 1.03
CA TRP A 64 3.05 -5.36 0.35
C TRP A 64 2.16 -6.23 1.22
N VAL A 65 1.10 -6.79 0.64
CA VAL A 65 0.27 -7.81 1.27
C VAL A 65 0.04 -8.97 0.30
N ALA A 66 0.08 -10.19 0.83
CA ALA A 66 -0.11 -11.40 0.04
C ALA A 66 -1.57 -11.86 0.01
N GLN A 67 -2.43 -11.28 0.84
CA GLN A 67 -3.85 -11.63 0.95
C GLN A 67 -4.66 -10.42 1.38
N GLY A 68 -5.97 -10.46 1.10
CA GLY A 68 -6.89 -9.42 1.56
C GLY A 68 -6.89 -9.33 3.08
N THR A 69 -6.77 -8.13 3.62
CA THR A 69 -6.66 -7.89 5.05
C THR A 69 -7.18 -6.51 5.44
N ARG A 70 -7.80 -6.42 6.62
CA ARG A 70 -8.15 -5.14 7.24
C ARG A 70 -6.96 -4.43 7.86
N ALA A 71 -5.84 -5.12 8.05
CA ALA A 71 -4.62 -4.50 8.57
C ALA A 71 -3.99 -3.51 7.58
N LEU A 72 -4.35 -3.58 6.29
CA LEU A 72 -4.00 -2.57 5.31
C LEU A 72 -5.01 -1.42 5.41
N HIS A 73 -4.68 -0.39 6.17
CA HIS A 73 -5.54 0.77 6.35
C HIS A 73 -5.38 1.78 5.20
N PRO A 74 -6.45 2.54 4.88
CA PRO A 74 -6.31 3.69 3.99
C PRO A 74 -5.24 4.66 4.49
N ALA A 75 -4.51 5.28 3.57
CA ALA A 75 -3.49 6.27 3.94
C ALA A 75 -4.07 7.41 4.77
N SER A 76 -5.30 7.83 4.48
CA SER A 76 -5.98 8.87 5.26
C SER A 76 -6.08 8.54 6.76
N ASP A 77 -6.30 7.29 7.12
CA ASP A 77 -6.36 6.88 8.53
C ASP A 77 -5.00 7.02 9.21
N CYS A 78 -3.93 6.69 8.50
CA CYS A 78 -2.57 6.86 9.02
C CYS A 78 -2.26 8.34 9.28
N PHE A 79 -2.62 9.22 8.36
CA PHE A 79 -2.39 10.65 8.52
C PHE A 79 -3.27 11.26 9.63
N ARG A 80 -4.52 10.81 9.75
CA ARG A 80 -5.36 11.22 10.91
C ARG A 80 -4.72 10.83 12.23
N GLY A 81 -4.17 9.62 12.30
CA GLY A 81 -3.46 9.15 13.48
C GLY A 81 -2.22 9.97 13.82
N LEU A 82 -1.63 10.66 12.84
CA LEU A 82 -0.51 11.57 13.02
C LEU A 82 -0.93 13.01 13.34
N GLY A 83 -2.23 13.27 13.45
CA GLY A 83 -2.76 14.59 13.79
C GLY A 83 -3.09 15.49 12.61
N TYR A 84 -3.08 14.96 11.39
CA TYR A 84 -3.47 15.73 10.21
C TYR A 84 -4.99 15.79 10.06
N ALA A 85 -5.49 16.94 9.66
CA ALA A 85 -6.85 17.09 9.16
C ALA A 85 -6.88 16.67 7.69
N ILE A 86 -7.85 15.84 7.33
CA ILE A 86 -7.93 15.26 5.99
C ILE A 86 -9.03 15.95 5.19
N HIS A 87 -8.67 16.45 4.02
CA HIS A 87 -9.60 17.07 3.08
C HIS A 87 -9.59 16.23 1.79
N PRO A 88 -10.62 15.41 1.53
CA PRO A 88 -10.70 14.63 0.31
C PRO A 88 -10.61 15.51 -0.93
N GLN A 89 -9.88 15.04 -1.93
CA GLN A 89 -9.72 15.69 -3.22
C GLN A 89 -10.28 14.80 -4.32
N PRO A 90 -10.60 15.36 -5.49
CA PRO A 90 -10.98 14.55 -6.63
C PRO A 90 -9.90 13.53 -6.99
N LEU A 91 -10.33 12.39 -7.49
CA LEU A 91 -9.46 11.37 -8.03
C LEU A 91 -8.58 11.99 -9.13
N THR A 92 -7.29 11.67 -9.12
CA THR A 92 -6.33 12.14 -10.13
C THR A 92 -5.94 11.02 -11.08
N ILE A 93 -5.54 11.38 -12.28
CA ILE A 93 -5.06 10.45 -13.30
C ILE A 93 -3.65 10.88 -13.68
N ASP A 94 -2.70 9.94 -13.59
CA ASP A 94 -1.31 10.22 -13.94
C ASP A 94 -1.08 10.15 -15.46
N THR A 95 0.15 10.42 -15.89
CA THR A 95 0.51 10.44 -17.30
C THR A 95 0.40 9.07 -17.98
N GLN A 96 0.34 8.00 -17.20
CA GLN A 96 0.19 6.64 -17.70
C GLN A 96 -1.27 6.15 -17.65
N GLY A 97 -2.20 7.03 -17.27
CA GLY A 97 -3.62 6.69 -17.18
C GLY A 97 -4.02 6.00 -15.87
N ASN A 98 -3.14 5.91 -14.88
CA ASN A 98 -3.47 5.32 -13.59
C ASN A 98 -4.30 6.28 -12.74
N ARG A 99 -5.30 5.72 -12.06
CA ARG A 99 -6.18 6.47 -11.16
C ARG A 99 -5.63 6.43 -9.74
N TRP A 100 -5.63 7.60 -9.11
CA TRP A 100 -5.17 7.78 -7.76
C TRP A 100 -6.24 8.42 -6.90
N GLY A 101 -6.55 7.82 -5.76
CA GLY A 101 -7.27 8.50 -4.69
C GLY A 101 -6.37 9.60 -4.14
N SER A 102 -6.92 10.75 -3.82
CA SER A 102 -6.16 11.92 -3.43
C SER A 102 -6.82 12.65 -2.26
N PHE A 103 -6.01 13.19 -1.38
CA PHE A 103 -6.47 14.05 -0.30
C PHE A 103 -5.37 15.03 0.08
N GLU A 104 -5.81 16.10 0.72
CA GLU A 104 -4.91 17.08 1.35
C GLU A 104 -4.86 16.78 2.84
N ALA A 105 -3.65 16.74 3.39
CA ALA A 105 -3.42 16.53 4.82
C ALA A 105 -2.80 17.82 5.39
N ALA A 106 -3.48 18.43 6.36
CA ALA A 106 -3.06 19.68 6.97
C ALA A 106 -2.81 19.51 8.46
N ARG A 107 -1.67 20.01 8.92
CA ARG A 107 -1.32 20.04 10.35
C ARG A 107 -0.48 21.28 10.62
N GLY A 108 -1.03 22.23 11.39
CA GLY A 108 -0.40 23.54 11.57
C GLY A 108 -0.23 24.25 10.22
N ASP A 109 0.98 24.68 9.93
CA ASP A 109 1.32 25.32 8.66
C ASP A 109 1.72 24.33 7.57
N GLU A 110 1.78 23.04 7.89
CA GLU A 110 2.17 21.99 6.97
C GLU A 110 0.97 21.50 6.18
N ILE A 111 1.09 21.56 4.87
CA ILE A 111 0.09 21.01 3.95
C ILE A 111 0.77 20.02 3.03
N LEU A 112 0.25 18.80 3.02
CA LEU A 112 0.70 17.72 2.15
C LEU A 112 -0.38 17.38 1.14
N LEU A 113 0.01 17.15 -0.10
CA LEU A 113 -0.84 16.48 -1.07
C LEU A 113 -0.49 14.99 -1.04
N VAL A 114 -1.48 14.15 -0.77
CA VAL A 114 -1.28 12.71 -0.64
C VAL A 114 -2.09 11.98 -1.70
N ARG A 115 -1.43 11.03 -2.38
CA ARG A 115 -2.05 10.15 -3.36
C ARG A 115 -1.91 8.71 -2.91
N GLU A 116 -2.91 7.89 -3.20
CA GLU A 116 -2.89 6.47 -2.89
C GLU A 116 -3.39 5.66 -4.08
N ARG A 117 -2.78 4.51 -4.28
CA ARG A 117 -3.16 3.55 -5.30
C ARG A 117 -2.71 2.16 -4.87
N ILE A 118 -3.46 1.14 -5.26
CA ILE A 118 -3.08 -0.25 -5.04
C ILE A 118 -3.05 -0.95 -6.38
N TYR A 119 -2.06 -1.79 -6.60
CA TYR A 119 -1.95 -2.59 -7.81
C TYR A 119 -1.42 -3.99 -7.50
N SER A 120 -1.77 -4.92 -8.38
CA SER A 120 -1.17 -6.25 -8.39
C SER A 120 0.02 -6.27 -9.35
N PRO A 121 1.24 -6.64 -8.88
CA PRO A 121 2.39 -6.76 -9.78
C PRO A 121 2.24 -7.84 -10.83
N THR A 122 1.32 -8.80 -10.65
CA THR A 122 1.17 -9.96 -11.52
C THR A 122 -0.03 -9.87 -12.46
N THR A 123 -1.15 -9.28 -12.03
CA THR A 123 -2.41 -9.28 -12.81
C THR A 123 -2.72 -7.96 -13.49
N ARG A 124 -1.99 -6.89 -13.21
CA ARG A 124 -2.24 -5.52 -13.66
C ARG A 124 -3.54 -4.89 -13.13
N GLU A 125 -4.24 -5.56 -12.23
CA GLU A 125 -5.40 -4.96 -11.58
C GLU A 125 -4.96 -3.81 -10.68
N THR A 126 -5.76 -2.75 -10.65
CA THR A 126 -5.48 -1.54 -9.88
C THR A 126 -6.74 -1.02 -9.19
N TRP A 127 -6.55 -0.35 -8.06
CA TRP A 127 -7.61 0.32 -7.31
C TRP A 127 -7.12 1.68 -6.85
N PRO A 128 -7.98 2.72 -6.92
CA PRO A 128 -7.57 4.06 -6.49
C PRO A 128 -7.56 4.24 -4.97
N ASP A 129 -8.08 3.30 -4.20
CA ASP A 129 -8.11 3.38 -2.75
C ASP A 129 -8.18 2.00 -2.10
N VAL A 130 -7.81 1.94 -0.82
CA VAL A 130 -7.77 0.71 -0.03
C VAL A 130 -9.15 0.13 0.19
N SER A 131 -10.17 0.96 0.38
CA SER A 131 -11.53 0.47 0.62
C SER A 131 -12.08 -0.29 -0.58
N SER A 132 -11.92 0.23 -1.79
CA SER A 132 -12.33 -0.44 -3.02
C SER A 132 -11.60 -1.76 -3.21
N TRP A 133 -10.29 -1.76 -2.96
CA TRP A 133 -9.47 -2.97 -3.01
C TRP A 133 -9.96 -4.02 -2.01
N TYR A 134 -10.20 -3.62 -0.76
CA TYR A 134 -10.62 -4.53 0.30
C TYR A 134 -11.94 -5.23 -0.05
N TRP A 135 -12.95 -4.46 -0.45
CA TRP A 135 -14.26 -5.03 -0.79
C TRP A 135 -14.17 -5.96 -1.99
N GLN A 136 -13.41 -5.61 -3.00
CA GLN A 136 -13.27 -6.45 -4.19
C GLN A 136 -12.49 -7.73 -3.89
N THR A 137 -11.43 -7.68 -3.09
CA THR A 137 -10.67 -8.87 -2.72
C THR A 137 -11.43 -9.81 -1.80
N MET A 138 -12.25 -9.28 -0.90
CA MET A 138 -13.03 -10.09 0.04
C MET A 138 -14.28 -10.68 -0.58
N PHE A 139 -14.93 -9.98 -1.50
CA PHE A 139 -16.21 -10.37 -2.07
C PHE A 139 -16.19 -10.53 -3.60
N GLY A 140 -15.07 -10.33 -4.23
CA GLY A 140 -14.91 -10.47 -5.67
C GLY A 140 -14.60 -11.89 -6.13
N THR A 141 -14.20 -12.01 -7.38
CA THR A 141 -13.88 -13.31 -8.00
C THR A 141 -12.68 -13.98 -7.33
N PRO A 142 -12.65 -15.34 -7.25
CA PRO A 142 -11.53 -16.08 -6.64
C PRO A 142 -10.16 -15.77 -7.24
N SER A 143 -10.08 -15.41 -8.51
CA SER A 143 -8.82 -15.06 -9.18
C SER A 143 -8.15 -13.81 -8.58
N ALA A 144 -8.94 -12.87 -8.05
CA ALA A 144 -8.41 -11.69 -7.37
C ALA A 144 -7.81 -12.01 -5.99
N LYS A 145 -8.10 -13.19 -5.41
CA LYS A 145 -7.70 -13.54 -4.05
C LYS A 145 -6.29 -14.14 -3.96
N SER A 146 -5.69 -14.53 -5.07
CA SER A 146 -4.43 -15.27 -5.12
C SER A 146 -3.22 -14.44 -5.50
N SER A 147 -3.41 -13.17 -5.79
CA SER A 147 -2.34 -12.24 -6.17
C SER A 147 -1.92 -11.39 -4.98
N GLY A 148 -0.62 -11.16 -4.82
CA GLY A 148 -0.16 -10.14 -3.90
C GLY A 148 -0.41 -8.74 -4.44
N TRP A 149 -0.43 -7.75 -3.56
CA TRP A 149 -0.70 -6.35 -3.92
C TRP A 149 0.31 -5.42 -3.26
N ILE A 150 0.59 -4.34 -3.97
CA ILE A 150 1.39 -3.23 -3.44
C ILE A 150 0.49 -2.00 -3.35
N ALA A 151 0.39 -1.45 -2.14
CA ALA A 151 -0.23 -0.16 -1.89
C ALA A 151 0.84 0.92 -1.92
N VAL A 152 0.63 1.92 -2.76
CA VAL A 152 1.54 3.06 -2.92
C VAL A 152 0.89 4.29 -2.32
N THR A 153 1.59 4.94 -1.41
CA THR A 153 1.21 6.24 -0.86
C THR A 153 2.30 7.24 -1.20
N VAL A 154 1.95 8.33 -1.84
CA VAL A 154 2.87 9.40 -2.21
C VAL A 154 2.46 10.67 -1.48
N ALA A 155 3.37 11.23 -0.71
CA ALA A 155 3.17 12.50 -0.01
C ALA A 155 4.16 13.53 -0.54
N GLU A 156 3.65 14.70 -0.88
CA GLU A 156 4.46 15.82 -1.31
C GLU A 156 4.01 17.11 -0.61
N PHE A 157 4.97 17.98 -0.30
CA PHE A 157 4.66 19.29 0.24
C PHE A 157 4.00 20.17 -0.83
N ARG A 158 2.99 20.87 -0.41
CA ARG A 158 2.28 21.80 -1.26
C ARG A 158 2.76 23.23 -1.03
#